data_273414ed7834dbde163ed80bd7f7af94
#
_entry.id   273414ed7834dbde163ed80bd7f7af94
#
_cell.length_a   1.000
_cell.length_b   1.000
_cell.length_c   1.000
_cell.angle_alpha   90.00
_cell.angle_beta   90.00
_cell.angle_gamma   90.00
#
_symmetry.space_group_name_H-M   'P 1'
#
loop_
_entity.id
_entity.type
_entity.pdbx_description
1 polymer ?
#
loop_
_entity_poly.entity_id
_entity_poly.type
_entity_poly.pdbx_seq_one_letter_code
_entity_poly.pdbx_strand_id
1 'polypeptide(L)'
;MNQGLYGPFMFVPYYDEGTQEQEKEEEREGVELYSPEENMFKGNIFKNEYIPFGKHLIFVANPKKESEKLLKKIQEYSLAAHDLRLYLDIYPCNKKIFDKYSSYASKANELIAEYERNYGILLSTSAKWENNKTSYNVTPSVWVK
;
A
#
# COMPACT_ATOMS: atom_id res chain seq x y z
N MET A 1 17.83 42.51 -7.92
CA MET A 1 18.42 41.15 -8.13
C MET A 1 17.62 40.14 -7.31
N ASN A 2 16.64 39.48 -7.93
CA ASN A 2 15.86 38.42 -7.28
C ASN A 2 16.48 37.10 -7.68
N GLN A 3 17.16 36.46 -6.76
CA GLN A 3 17.57 35.07 -6.93
C GLN A 3 16.42 34.17 -6.50
N GLY A 4 15.74 33.57 -7.49
CA GLY A 4 14.72 32.58 -7.28
C GLY A 4 15.30 31.31 -6.68
N LEU A 5 14.79 30.94 -5.53
CA LEU A 5 14.97 29.62 -4.90
C LEU A 5 14.23 28.56 -5.73
N TYR A 6 14.94 27.94 -6.66
CA TYR A 6 14.47 26.66 -7.23
C TYR A 6 15.08 25.54 -6.40
N GLY A 7 14.30 24.97 -5.52
CA GLY A 7 14.64 23.69 -4.89
C GLY A 7 14.65 22.59 -5.94
N PRO A 8 15.57 21.61 -5.86
CA PRO A 8 15.59 20.48 -6.78
C PRO A 8 14.37 19.60 -6.54
N PHE A 9 13.71 19.20 -7.62
CA PHE A 9 12.55 18.29 -7.67
C PHE A 9 11.16 18.89 -7.39
N MET A 10 10.82 20.01 -8.05
CA MET A 10 9.42 20.28 -8.32
C MET A 10 9.07 19.65 -9.67
N PHE A 11 8.49 18.45 -9.64
CA PHE A 11 7.81 17.90 -10.80
C PHE A 11 6.52 18.72 -10.97
N VAL A 12 6.55 19.70 -11.85
CA VAL A 12 5.34 20.41 -12.27
C VAL A 12 4.74 19.58 -13.39
N PRO A 13 3.58 18.93 -13.18
CA PRO A 13 2.90 18.27 -14.28
C PRO A 13 2.56 19.33 -15.32
N TYR A 14 3.03 19.15 -16.56
CA TYR A 14 2.64 19.96 -17.69
C TYR A 14 1.18 19.65 -18.00
N TYR A 15 0.27 20.52 -17.56
CA TYR A 15 -1.10 20.48 -18.01
C TYR A 15 -1.15 21.25 -19.33
N ASP A 16 -1.27 20.53 -20.43
CA ASP A 16 -1.64 21.10 -21.71
C ASP A 16 -3.15 21.42 -21.66
N GLU A 17 -3.49 22.68 -21.57
CA GLU A 17 -4.88 23.17 -21.61
C GLU A 17 -5.55 23.00 -22.99
N GLY A 18 -4.90 22.34 -23.97
CA GLY A 18 -5.30 22.35 -25.38
C GLY A 18 -6.06 21.14 -25.91
N THR A 19 -6.15 20.02 -25.18
CA THR A 19 -6.85 18.83 -25.68
C THR A 19 -7.75 18.23 -24.61
N GLN A 20 -8.92 18.83 -24.43
CA GLN A 20 -10.06 18.11 -23.90
C GLN A 20 -10.66 17.23 -25.03
N GLU A 21 -9.89 16.34 -25.61
CA GLU A 21 -10.43 15.10 -26.10
C GLU A 21 -10.77 14.30 -24.85
N GLN A 22 -12.06 14.28 -24.54
CA GLN A 22 -12.65 13.28 -23.68
C GLN A 22 -12.33 11.93 -24.30
N GLU A 23 -11.13 11.39 -24.00
CA GLU A 23 -10.91 9.97 -24.05
C GLU A 23 -12.01 9.41 -23.15
N LYS A 24 -13.03 8.82 -23.76
CA LYS A 24 -13.97 7.94 -23.08
C LYS A 24 -13.09 6.87 -22.48
N GLU A 25 -12.67 7.10 -21.22
CA GLU A 25 -12.09 6.04 -20.41
C GLU A 25 -13.11 4.91 -20.44
N GLU A 26 -12.81 3.87 -21.23
CA GLU A 26 -13.55 2.63 -21.17
C GLU A 26 -13.44 2.18 -19.72
N GLU A 27 -14.48 2.49 -18.91
CA GLU A 27 -14.69 1.82 -17.65
C GLU A 27 -14.60 0.34 -17.97
N ARG A 28 -13.51 -0.32 -17.57
CA ARG A 28 -13.44 -1.78 -17.64
C ARG A 28 -14.50 -2.29 -16.68
N GLU A 29 -15.72 -2.46 -17.23
CA GLU A 29 -16.82 -3.07 -16.49
C GLU A 29 -16.41 -4.47 -16.06
N GLY A 30 -16.62 -4.80 -14.81
CA GLY A 30 -16.46 -6.16 -14.31
C GLY A 30 -15.09 -6.50 -13.74
N VAL A 31 -14.36 -5.56 -13.16
CA VAL A 31 -13.12 -5.87 -12.42
C VAL A 31 -13.46 -6.69 -11.18
N GLU A 32 -13.12 -7.98 -11.20
CA GLU A 32 -13.23 -8.87 -10.06
C GLU A 32 -11.95 -8.86 -9.23
N LEU A 33 -12.11 -8.73 -7.92
CA LEU A 33 -10.99 -8.66 -6.98
C LEU A 33 -10.96 -9.91 -6.08
N TYR A 34 -9.74 -10.33 -5.75
CA TYR A 34 -9.48 -11.23 -4.63
C TYR A 34 -9.63 -10.51 -3.30
N SER A 35 -9.81 -11.27 -2.21
CA SER A 35 -9.67 -10.72 -0.86
C SER A 35 -8.20 -10.34 -0.58
N PRO A 36 -7.91 -9.46 0.39
CA PRO A 36 -6.53 -9.15 0.79
C PRO A 36 -5.70 -10.37 1.16
N GLU A 37 -6.32 -11.37 1.81
CA GLU A 37 -5.66 -12.62 2.15
C GLU A 37 -5.31 -13.44 0.90
N GLU A 38 -6.26 -13.61 -0.02
CA GLU A 38 -6.00 -14.33 -1.29
C GLU A 38 -4.97 -13.62 -2.15
N ASN A 39 -4.99 -12.28 -2.17
CA ASN A 39 -3.99 -11.47 -2.87
C ASN A 39 -2.58 -11.78 -2.39
N MET A 40 -2.38 -11.92 -1.08
CA MET A 40 -1.08 -12.24 -0.50
C MET A 40 -0.51 -13.58 -1.01
N PHE A 41 -1.35 -14.55 -1.34
CA PHE A 41 -0.93 -15.82 -1.93
C PHE A 41 -0.69 -15.75 -3.42
N LYS A 42 -1.53 -14.99 -4.12
CA LYS A 42 -1.52 -14.94 -5.58
C LYS A 42 -0.55 -13.88 -6.11
N GLY A 43 -0.25 -12.85 -5.30
CA GLY A 43 0.62 -11.74 -5.67
C GLY A 43 -0.02 -10.75 -6.65
N ASN A 44 -1.35 -10.83 -6.85
CA ASN A 44 -2.12 -9.92 -7.68
C ASN A 44 -3.58 -9.91 -7.23
N ILE A 45 -4.14 -8.72 -6.95
CA ILE A 45 -5.52 -8.58 -6.47
C ILE A 45 -6.58 -8.79 -7.57
N PHE A 46 -6.21 -8.67 -8.84
CA PHE A 46 -7.12 -8.74 -9.97
C PHE A 46 -7.28 -10.18 -10.45
N LYS A 47 -8.48 -10.75 -10.33
CA LYS A 47 -8.74 -12.15 -10.70
C LYS A 47 -8.50 -12.42 -12.18
N ASN A 48 -8.89 -11.49 -13.04
CA ASN A 48 -8.81 -11.66 -14.47
C ASN A 48 -7.39 -11.54 -15.04
N GLU A 49 -6.48 -10.95 -14.24
CA GLU A 49 -5.07 -10.77 -14.61
C GLU A 49 -4.16 -11.87 -13.99
N TYR A 50 -4.74 -12.77 -13.19
CA TYR A 50 -3.96 -13.82 -12.55
C TYR A 50 -3.78 -15.03 -13.46
N ILE A 51 -2.54 -15.27 -13.88
CA ILE A 51 -2.14 -16.46 -14.61
C ILE A 51 -1.30 -17.34 -13.68
N PRO A 52 -1.79 -18.52 -13.26
CA PRO A 52 -1.04 -19.38 -12.37
C PRO A 52 0.24 -19.89 -13.03
N PHE A 53 1.37 -19.74 -12.36
CA PHE A 53 2.67 -20.22 -12.84
C PHE A 53 2.90 -21.68 -12.44
N GLY A 54 2.48 -22.60 -13.28
CA GLY A 54 2.76 -24.04 -13.16
C GLY A 54 2.44 -24.66 -11.80
N LYS A 55 3.32 -25.57 -11.33
CA LYS A 55 3.21 -26.24 -10.01
C LYS A 55 4.01 -25.51 -8.93
N HIS A 56 3.92 -24.19 -8.87
CA HIS A 56 4.63 -23.42 -7.88
C HIS A 56 4.09 -23.67 -6.46
N LEU A 57 4.98 -24.07 -5.55
CA LEU A 57 4.64 -24.20 -4.14
C LEU A 57 4.68 -22.80 -3.50
N ILE A 58 3.51 -22.29 -3.16
CA ILE A 58 3.38 -21.01 -2.49
C ILE A 58 3.69 -21.20 -1.01
N PHE A 59 4.63 -20.42 -0.48
CA PHE A 59 4.89 -20.39 0.95
C PHE A 59 3.73 -19.71 1.68
N VAL A 60 3.09 -20.44 2.59
CA VAL A 60 2.03 -19.92 3.45
C VAL A 60 2.62 -19.62 4.83
N ALA A 61 2.72 -18.34 5.19
CA ALA A 61 3.11 -17.96 6.53
C ALA A 61 2.06 -18.42 7.55
N ASN A 62 2.51 -19.16 8.56
CA ASN A 62 1.65 -19.64 9.67
C ASN A 62 2.03 -18.94 10.98
N PRO A 63 1.55 -17.71 11.22
CA PRO A 63 1.89 -16.94 12.41
C PRO A 63 1.30 -17.60 13.66
N LYS A 64 2.12 -17.72 14.70
CA LYS A 64 1.69 -18.31 15.98
C LYS A 64 1.41 -17.26 17.04
N LYS A 65 2.22 -16.19 17.09
CA LYS A 65 2.08 -15.10 18.06
C LYS A 65 1.06 -14.07 17.57
N GLU A 66 0.41 -13.38 18.47
CA GLU A 66 -0.55 -12.33 18.11
C GLU A 66 0.11 -11.18 17.34
N SER A 67 1.35 -10.81 17.69
CA SER A 67 2.11 -9.82 16.92
C SER A 67 2.35 -10.26 15.47
N GLU A 68 2.68 -11.54 15.26
CA GLU A 68 2.88 -12.09 13.91
C GLU A 68 1.57 -12.14 13.10
N LYS A 69 0.46 -12.47 13.76
CA LYS A 69 -0.88 -12.47 13.13
C LYS A 69 -1.29 -11.06 12.71
N LEU A 70 -1.03 -10.08 13.57
CA LEU A 70 -1.33 -8.69 13.29
C LEU A 70 -0.45 -8.16 12.14
N LEU A 71 0.84 -8.48 12.16
CA LEU A 71 1.77 -8.13 11.09
C LEU A 71 1.36 -8.74 9.74
N LYS A 72 0.92 -10.01 9.73
CA LYS A 72 0.38 -10.66 8.52
C LYS A 72 -0.81 -9.87 7.96
N LYS A 73 -1.77 -9.48 8.81
CA LYS A 73 -2.92 -8.66 8.37
C LYS A 73 -2.51 -7.29 7.82
N ILE A 74 -1.52 -6.64 8.43
CA ILE A 74 -0.97 -5.38 7.92
C ILE A 74 -0.44 -5.59 6.49
N GLN A 75 0.34 -6.65 6.27
CA GLN A 75 0.89 -6.97 4.96
C GLN A 75 -0.21 -7.25 3.92
N GLU A 76 -1.24 -8.02 4.29
CA GLU A 76 -2.38 -8.33 3.42
C GLU A 76 -3.12 -7.07 2.94
N TYR A 77 -3.49 -6.18 3.86
CA TYR A 77 -4.20 -4.95 3.52
C TYR A 77 -3.31 -3.92 2.82
N SER A 78 -2.04 -3.83 3.20
CA SER A 78 -1.10 -2.91 2.56
C SER A 78 -0.80 -3.32 1.11
N LEU A 79 -0.61 -4.60 0.84
CA LEU A 79 -0.41 -5.11 -0.51
C LEU A 79 -1.65 -4.88 -1.37
N ALA A 80 -2.84 -5.21 -0.84
CA ALA A 80 -4.09 -5.00 -1.55
C ALA A 80 -4.33 -3.51 -1.90
N ALA A 81 -4.07 -2.61 -0.96
CA ALA A 81 -4.15 -1.16 -1.21
C ALA A 81 -3.13 -0.71 -2.26
N HIS A 82 -1.91 -1.26 -2.21
CA HIS A 82 -0.85 -0.93 -3.18
C HIS A 82 -1.25 -1.29 -4.61
N ASP A 83 -1.75 -2.51 -4.83
CA ASP A 83 -2.19 -2.97 -6.15
C ASP A 83 -3.32 -2.11 -6.70
N LEU A 84 -4.31 -1.77 -5.86
CA LEU A 84 -5.41 -0.90 -6.27
C LEU A 84 -4.94 0.51 -6.60
N ARG A 85 -3.93 1.03 -5.89
CA ARG A 85 -3.32 2.32 -6.19
C ARG A 85 -2.64 2.30 -7.55
N LEU A 86 -1.86 1.26 -7.86
CA LEU A 86 -1.22 1.12 -9.17
C LEU A 86 -2.25 1.07 -10.32
N TYR A 87 -3.38 0.42 -10.09
CA TYR A 87 -4.49 0.42 -11.06
C TYR A 87 -5.05 1.83 -11.27
N LEU A 88 -5.23 2.60 -10.20
CA LEU A 88 -5.75 3.97 -10.26
C LEU A 88 -4.78 4.95 -10.92
N ASP A 89 -3.48 4.67 -10.94
CA ASP A 89 -2.51 5.47 -11.69
C ASP A 89 -2.77 5.40 -13.22
N ILE A 90 -3.41 4.31 -13.69
CA ILE A 90 -3.78 4.11 -15.10
C ILE A 90 -5.25 4.50 -15.34
N TYR A 91 -6.13 4.21 -14.38
CA TYR A 91 -7.59 4.41 -14.49
C TYR A 91 -8.11 5.27 -13.33
N PRO A 92 -7.76 6.58 -13.30
CA PRO A 92 -8.01 7.46 -12.14
C PRO A 92 -9.50 7.71 -11.86
N CYS A 93 -10.36 7.57 -12.87
CA CYS A 93 -11.79 7.84 -12.74
C CYS A 93 -12.61 6.65 -12.20
N ASN A 94 -11.98 5.50 -11.94
CA ASN A 94 -12.70 4.33 -11.43
C ASN A 94 -13.06 4.47 -9.94
N LYS A 95 -14.24 5.07 -9.68
CA LYS A 95 -14.75 5.35 -8.34
C LYS A 95 -14.88 4.11 -7.47
N LYS A 96 -15.30 2.97 -8.03
CA LYS A 96 -15.48 1.71 -7.27
C LYS A 96 -14.14 1.20 -6.73
N ILE A 97 -13.10 1.25 -7.57
CA ILE A 97 -11.74 0.85 -7.16
C ILE A 97 -11.16 1.84 -6.15
N PHE A 98 -11.41 3.16 -6.33
CA PHE A 98 -10.96 4.17 -5.38
C PHE A 98 -11.58 3.97 -3.99
N ASP A 99 -12.87 3.69 -3.90
CA ASP A 99 -13.55 3.42 -2.63
C ASP A 99 -12.99 2.18 -1.94
N LYS A 100 -12.67 1.15 -2.73
CA LYS A 100 -12.04 -0.06 -2.22
C LYS A 100 -10.62 0.18 -1.72
N TYR A 101 -9.83 0.94 -2.50
CA TYR A 101 -8.48 1.39 -2.11
C TYR A 101 -8.53 2.15 -0.77
N SER A 102 -9.39 3.16 -0.65
CA SER A 102 -9.54 3.96 0.56
C SER A 102 -9.89 3.11 1.78
N SER A 103 -10.78 2.14 1.61
CA SER A 103 -11.16 1.20 2.67
C SER A 103 -9.97 0.35 3.14
N TYR A 104 -9.21 -0.20 2.20
CA TYR A 104 -8.06 -1.05 2.53
C TYR A 104 -6.89 -0.24 3.12
N ALA A 105 -6.61 0.95 2.59
CA ALA A 105 -5.60 1.85 3.13
C ALA A 105 -5.93 2.30 4.56
N SER A 106 -7.19 2.68 4.82
CA SER A 106 -7.66 2.99 6.19
C SER A 106 -7.46 1.80 7.13
N LYS A 107 -7.83 0.61 6.69
CA LYS A 107 -7.69 -0.59 7.51
C LYS A 107 -6.23 -0.93 7.80
N ALA A 108 -5.35 -0.80 6.81
CA ALA A 108 -3.91 -0.99 7.00
C ALA A 108 -3.36 0.01 8.05
N ASN A 109 -3.73 1.29 7.95
CA ASN A 109 -3.30 2.32 8.91
C ASN A 109 -3.79 2.06 10.33
N GLU A 110 -5.03 1.61 10.51
CA GLU A 110 -5.55 1.20 11.82
C GLU A 110 -4.73 0.07 12.44
N LEU A 111 -4.45 -0.97 11.65
CA LEU A 111 -3.67 -2.12 12.10
C LEU A 111 -2.22 -1.77 12.40
N ILE A 112 -1.61 -0.86 11.63
CA ILE A 112 -0.27 -0.32 11.90
C ILE A 112 -0.25 0.42 13.23
N ALA A 113 -1.23 1.30 13.46
CA ALA A 113 -1.33 2.05 14.72
C ALA A 113 -1.56 1.12 15.92
N GLU A 114 -2.34 0.05 15.76
CA GLU A 114 -2.53 -0.98 16.78
C GLU A 114 -1.22 -1.73 17.07
N TYR A 115 -0.50 -2.13 16.03
CA TYR A 115 0.79 -2.81 16.17
C TYR A 115 1.82 -1.93 16.87
N GLU A 116 1.96 -0.68 16.44
CA GLU A 116 2.94 0.26 17.00
C GLU A 116 2.66 0.57 18.48
N ARG A 117 1.38 0.59 18.87
CA ARG A 117 0.99 0.77 20.27
C ARG A 117 1.38 -0.40 21.17
N ASN A 118 1.28 -1.62 20.65
CA ASN A 118 1.40 -2.84 21.47
C ASN A 118 2.78 -3.50 21.39
N TYR A 119 3.48 -3.36 20.26
CA TYR A 119 4.68 -4.16 19.98
C TYR A 119 5.91 -3.33 19.60
N GLY A 120 5.73 -2.13 19.08
CA GLY A 120 6.82 -1.25 18.70
C GLY A 120 6.70 -0.68 17.30
N ILE A 121 7.57 0.24 16.97
CA ILE A 121 7.51 1.07 15.76
C ILE A 121 7.78 0.26 14.51
N LEU A 122 6.87 0.32 13.53
CA LEU A 122 7.02 -0.25 12.19
C LEU A 122 7.52 0.78 11.17
N LEU A 123 7.00 2.01 11.23
CA LEU A 123 7.33 3.07 10.30
C LEU A 123 8.35 4.03 10.90
N SER A 124 9.41 4.33 10.17
CA SER A 124 10.40 5.33 10.61
C SER A 124 9.79 6.71 10.84
N THR A 125 8.70 7.03 10.15
CA THR A 125 7.94 8.28 10.32
C THR A 125 7.19 8.37 11.64
N SER A 126 6.94 7.25 12.31
CA SER A 126 6.34 7.18 13.65
C SER A 126 7.37 7.36 14.77
N ALA A 127 8.66 7.48 14.43
CA ALA A 127 9.72 7.60 15.41
C ALA A 127 9.64 8.92 16.20
N LYS A 128 9.84 8.82 17.51
CA LYS A 128 9.90 9.97 18.43
C LYS A 128 11.29 10.07 19.05
N TRP A 129 11.64 11.26 19.49
CA TRP A 129 12.86 11.49 20.26
C TRP A 129 12.55 11.32 21.74
N GLU A 130 13.11 10.29 22.37
CA GLU A 130 12.89 9.96 23.78
C GLU A 130 14.21 9.52 24.42
N ASN A 131 14.48 10.00 25.65
CA ASN A 131 15.69 9.63 26.41
C ASN A 131 17.00 9.78 25.63
N ASN A 132 17.19 10.91 24.93
CA ASN A 132 18.36 11.24 24.11
C ASN A 132 18.64 10.31 22.93
N LYS A 133 17.63 9.60 22.43
CA LYS A 133 17.72 8.74 21.24
C LYS A 133 16.37 8.63 20.52
N THR A 134 16.41 8.18 19.29
CA THR A 134 15.17 7.92 18.56
C THR A 134 14.52 6.62 19.04
N SER A 135 13.21 6.63 19.22
CA SER A 135 12.45 5.43 19.62
C SER A 135 12.58 4.28 18.61
N TYR A 136 12.86 4.59 17.35
CA TYR A 136 13.11 3.59 16.31
C TYR A 136 14.35 2.70 16.63
N ASN A 137 15.41 3.27 17.19
CA ASN A 137 16.63 2.53 17.56
C ASN A 137 16.52 1.75 18.87
N VAL A 138 15.47 1.97 19.65
CA VAL A 138 15.24 1.30 20.93
C VAL A 138 14.37 0.06 20.77
N THR A 139 13.50 0.10 19.78
CA THR A 139 12.58 -1.01 19.52
C THR A 139 13.33 -2.14 18.83
N PRO A 140 13.25 -3.38 19.31
CA PRO A 140 13.83 -4.52 18.62
C PRO A 140 13.27 -4.61 17.21
N SER A 141 14.14 -4.87 16.25
CA SER A 141 13.70 -5.09 14.87
C SER A 141 12.69 -6.24 14.82
N VAL A 142 11.60 -6.04 14.08
CA VAL A 142 10.58 -7.09 13.85
C VAL A 142 11.15 -8.32 13.14
N TRP A 143 12.33 -8.18 12.55
CA TRP A 143 13.02 -9.22 11.77
C TRP A 143 14.11 -9.97 12.58
N VAL A 144 14.43 -9.51 13.79
CA VAL A 144 15.38 -10.17 14.68
C VAL A 144 14.60 -11.06 15.63
N LYS A 145 14.85 -12.36 15.54
CA LYS A 145 14.30 -13.37 16.46
C LYS A 145 15.16 -13.49 17.72
#